data_5d3c3a064228da7b906e749733c5abfe
#
_entry.id   5d3c3a064228da7b906e749733c5abfe
#
_cell.length_a   1.000
_cell.length_b   1.000
_cell.length_c   1.000
_cell.angle_alpha   90.00
_cell.angle_beta   90.00
_cell.angle_gamma   90.00
#
_symmetry.space_group_name_H-M   'P 1'
#
loop_
_entity.id
_entity.type
_entity.pdbx_description
1 polymer ?
#
loop_
_entity_poly.entity_id
_entity_poly.type
_entity_poly.pdbx_seq_one_letter_code
_entity_poly.pdbx_strand_id
1 'polypeptide(L)'
;MAEIQQRGYLNVAVKDNLRPLAFRDSKGNLQGLEIDLAKGLASDLLGKADAVKFQLVANSDRLPVVFNQQVDLAIARVTATESRSRIVSFSVPYYYDGAAIVTKNTSIQGLKDVNNRKIAVLNHSSTISYLKYFIPSAKLISVNSYEQGWEKTASNQVDGFAADVSVLSGWVQEHPEYHILPTKLSAEPLSVVMPKGLQYDELRRNVNEVIARYTVTDWLKQRIEYWGFR
;
A
#
# COMPACT_ATOMS: atom_id res chain seq x y z
N MET A 1 -1.70 -24.47 -8.16
CA MET A 1 -1.85 -23.96 -9.58
C MET A 1 -2.89 -24.73 -10.36
N ALA A 2 -2.92 -26.06 -10.34
CA ALA A 2 -3.86 -26.86 -11.16
C ALA A 2 -5.34 -26.41 -11.03
N GLU A 3 -5.84 -26.18 -9.82
CA GLU A 3 -7.21 -25.71 -9.59
C GLU A 3 -7.48 -24.32 -10.21
N ILE A 4 -6.50 -23.41 -10.13
CA ILE A 4 -6.60 -22.07 -10.71
C ILE A 4 -6.65 -22.16 -12.24
N GLN A 5 -5.80 -22.99 -12.84
CA GLN A 5 -5.78 -23.24 -14.28
C GLN A 5 -7.07 -23.90 -14.78
N GLN A 6 -7.57 -24.91 -14.05
CA GLN A 6 -8.83 -25.57 -14.39
C GLN A 6 -10.01 -24.61 -14.29
N ARG A 7 -10.04 -23.74 -13.28
CA ARG A 7 -11.08 -22.73 -13.09
C ARG A 7 -10.97 -21.58 -14.11
N GLY A 8 -9.77 -21.30 -14.61
CA GLY A 8 -9.51 -20.30 -15.64
C GLY A 8 -9.46 -18.86 -15.16
N TYR A 9 -9.42 -18.59 -13.85
CA TYR A 9 -9.27 -17.25 -13.29
C TYR A 9 -8.65 -17.27 -11.89
N LEU A 10 -8.05 -16.13 -11.50
CA LEU A 10 -7.58 -15.86 -10.13
C LEU A 10 -8.69 -15.21 -9.30
N ASN A 11 -8.85 -15.65 -8.05
CA ASN A 11 -9.60 -14.92 -7.04
C ASN A 11 -8.61 -14.06 -6.24
N VAL A 12 -8.79 -12.74 -6.26
CA VAL A 12 -7.85 -11.81 -5.63
C VAL A 12 -8.59 -10.86 -4.68
N ALA A 13 -8.21 -10.88 -3.40
CA ALA A 13 -8.69 -9.91 -2.43
C ALA A 13 -7.97 -8.58 -2.62
N VAL A 14 -8.73 -7.48 -2.72
CA VAL A 14 -8.22 -6.12 -2.95
C VAL A 14 -8.98 -5.09 -2.11
N LYS A 15 -8.42 -3.88 -1.99
CA LYS A 15 -9.12 -2.70 -1.51
C LYS A 15 -9.84 -2.00 -2.68
N ASP A 16 -10.74 -1.08 -2.35
CA ASP A 16 -11.39 -0.22 -3.36
C ASP A 16 -11.48 1.26 -2.96
N ASN A 17 -10.86 1.62 -1.84
CA ASN A 17 -10.91 2.95 -1.22
C ASN A 17 -9.53 3.50 -0.86
N LEU A 18 -8.48 3.02 -1.51
CA LEU A 18 -7.09 3.39 -1.20
C LEU A 18 -6.33 3.83 -2.46
N ARG A 19 -6.59 5.06 -2.91
CA ARG A 19 -5.83 5.71 -3.99
C ARG A 19 -4.38 5.96 -3.54
N PRO A 20 -3.38 5.72 -4.39
CA PRO A 20 -3.43 5.21 -5.76
C PRO A 20 -3.19 3.67 -5.85
N LEU A 21 -3.21 2.93 -4.74
CA LEU A 21 -3.00 1.48 -4.71
C LEU A 21 -4.16 0.70 -5.33
N ALA A 22 -5.38 0.83 -4.75
CA ALA A 22 -6.58 0.19 -5.24
C ALA A 22 -7.81 1.04 -4.86
N PHE A 23 -8.53 1.55 -5.85
CA PHE A 23 -9.65 2.47 -5.64
C PHE A 23 -10.66 2.35 -6.80
N ARG A 24 -11.83 2.96 -6.62
CA ARG A 24 -12.82 3.10 -7.69
C ARG A 24 -12.68 4.47 -8.36
N ASP A 25 -12.75 4.47 -9.70
CA ASP A 25 -12.89 5.69 -10.47
C ASP A 25 -14.32 6.27 -10.37
N SER A 26 -14.55 7.41 -11.01
CA SER A 26 -15.87 8.07 -11.06
C SER A 26 -16.97 7.21 -11.71
N LYS A 27 -16.59 6.18 -12.47
CA LYS A 27 -17.52 5.23 -13.12
C LYS A 27 -17.70 3.95 -12.30
N GLY A 28 -17.04 3.84 -11.13
CA GLY A 28 -17.10 2.68 -10.27
C GLY A 28 -16.12 1.55 -10.63
N ASN A 29 -15.25 1.73 -11.63
CA ASN A 29 -14.27 0.71 -12.02
C ASN A 29 -13.11 0.65 -11.04
N LEU A 30 -12.66 -0.55 -10.71
CA LEU A 30 -11.46 -0.76 -9.91
C LEU A 30 -10.20 -0.39 -10.71
N GLN A 31 -9.35 0.45 -10.11
CA GLN A 31 -8.10 0.93 -10.68
C GLN A 31 -7.02 1.02 -9.58
N GLY A 32 -5.77 1.19 -9.97
CA GLY A 32 -4.62 1.40 -9.11
C GLY A 32 -3.50 0.38 -9.33
N LEU A 33 -2.36 0.63 -8.67
CA LEU A 33 -1.17 -0.20 -8.79
C LEU A 33 -1.44 -1.68 -8.48
N GLU A 34 -2.20 -1.96 -7.43
CA GLU A 34 -2.52 -3.32 -6.99
C GLU A 34 -3.49 -4.03 -7.93
N ILE A 35 -4.38 -3.27 -8.57
CA ILE A 35 -5.29 -3.79 -9.60
C ILE A 35 -4.51 -4.14 -10.87
N ASP A 36 -3.57 -3.28 -11.29
CA ASP A 36 -2.71 -3.56 -12.42
C ASP A 36 -1.82 -4.78 -12.16
N LEU A 37 -1.27 -4.90 -10.94
CA LEU A 37 -0.48 -6.08 -10.55
C LEU A 37 -1.31 -7.36 -10.60
N ALA A 38 -2.55 -7.34 -10.09
CA ALA A 38 -3.43 -8.50 -10.12
C ALA A 38 -3.76 -8.94 -11.56
N LYS A 39 -4.06 -7.97 -12.45
CA LYS A 39 -4.30 -8.24 -13.87
C LYS A 39 -3.03 -8.74 -14.58
N GLY A 40 -1.88 -8.19 -14.25
CA GLY A 40 -0.59 -8.65 -14.74
C GLY A 40 -0.31 -10.10 -14.36
N LEU A 41 -0.50 -10.45 -13.08
CA LEU A 41 -0.38 -11.83 -12.60
C LEU A 41 -1.35 -12.77 -13.34
N ALA A 42 -2.62 -12.38 -13.55
CA ALA A 42 -3.57 -13.19 -14.31
C ALA A 42 -3.11 -13.37 -15.77
N SER A 43 -2.60 -12.32 -16.40
CA SER A 43 -2.04 -12.41 -17.77
C SER A 43 -0.89 -13.40 -17.87
N ASP A 44 0.05 -13.35 -16.93
CA ASP A 44 1.24 -14.22 -16.94
C ASP A 44 0.93 -15.66 -16.55
N LEU A 45 0.02 -15.88 -15.61
CA LEU A 45 -0.30 -17.20 -15.09
C LEU A 45 -1.37 -17.94 -15.92
N LEU A 46 -2.26 -17.20 -16.59
CA LEU A 46 -3.44 -17.75 -17.28
C LEU A 46 -3.59 -17.26 -18.72
N GLY A 47 -2.67 -16.40 -19.20
CA GLY A 47 -2.67 -15.88 -20.58
C GLY A 47 -3.67 -14.74 -20.85
N LYS A 48 -4.43 -14.27 -19.83
CA LYS A 48 -5.45 -13.22 -20.01
C LYS A 48 -5.49 -12.30 -18.79
N ALA A 49 -5.37 -10.99 -18.99
CA ALA A 49 -5.39 -9.99 -17.91
C ALA A 49 -6.76 -9.87 -17.21
N ASP A 50 -7.85 -10.20 -17.89
CA ASP A 50 -9.22 -10.20 -17.37
C ASP A 50 -9.60 -11.52 -16.67
N ALA A 51 -8.72 -12.53 -16.68
CA ALA A 51 -8.89 -13.77 -15.95
C ALA A 51 -8.67 -13.57 -14.43
N VAL A 52 -9.31 -12.56 -13.86
CA VAL A 52 -9.24 -12.22 -12.43
C VAL A 52 -10.61 -11.82 -11.90
N LYS A 53 -10.99 -12.36 -10.74
CA LYS A 53 -12.16 -11.94 -9.98
C LYS A 53 -11.70 -11.26 -8.70
N PHE A 54 -12.21 -10.06 -8.47
CA PHE A 54 -11.88 -9.26 -7.29
C PHE A 54 -12.88 -9.48 -6.17
N GLN A 55 -12.36 -9.71 -4.96
CA GLN A 55 -13.12 -9.71 -3.72
C GLN A 55 -12.68 -8.52 -2.88
N LEU A 56 -13.61 -7.62 -2.55
CA LEU A 56 -13.32 -6.48 -1.70
C LEU A 56 -13.17 -6.91 -0.25
N VAL A 57 -12.16 -6.38 0.45
CA VAL A 57 -11.88 -6.75 1.83
C VAL A 57 -11.61 -5.55 2.73
N ALA A 58 -12.06 -5.63 3.98
CA ALA A 58 -11.65 -4.71 5.04
C ALA A 58 -10.22 -5.01 5.50
N ASN A 59 -9.61 -4.10 6.26
CA ASN A 59 -8.24 -4.28 6.76
C ASN A 59 -8.09 -5.52 7.65
N SER A 60 -9.12 -5.85 8.44
CA SER A 60 -9.17 -7.05 9.31
C SER A 60 -9.18 -8.36 8.54
N ASP A 61 -9.74 -8.37 7.32
CA ASP A 61 -10.08 -9.59 6.59
C ASP A 61 -9.01 -10.02 5.59
N ARG A 62 -8.03 -9.14 5.30
CA ARG A 62 -6.97 -9.35 4.30
C ARG A 62 -6.19 -10.66 4.46
N LEU A 63 -5.89 -11.06 5.70
CA LEU A 63 -5.21 -12.33 5.99
C LEU A 63 -6.19 -13.49 6.19
N PRO A 64 -7.31 -13.33 6.94
CA PRO A 64 -8.31 -14.37 7.12
C PRO A 64 -8.85 -14.95 5.82
N VAL A 65 -9.18 -14.13 4.80
CA VAL A 65 -9.71 -14.63 3.52
C VAL A 65 -8.71 -15.52 2.78
N VAL A 66 -7.41 -15.26 2.91
CA VAL A 66 -6.34 -16.09 2.32
C VAL A 66 -6.14 -17.35 3.16
N PHE A 67 -6.02 -17.19 4.48
CA PHE A 67 -5.84 -18.32 5.41
C PHE A 67 -6.98 -19.34 5.29
N ASN A 68 -8.22 -18.85 5.16
CA ASN A 68 -9.43 -19.70 4.99
C ASN A 68 -9.65 -20.13 3.54
N GLN A 69 -8.73 -19.88 2.61
CA GLN A 69 -8.79 -20.28 1.20
C GLN A 69 -10.03 -19.76 0.45
N GLN A 70 -10.56 -18.62 0.86
CA GLN A 70 -11.67 -17.94 0.18
C GLN A 70 -11.21 -17.23 -1.10
N VAL A 71 -9.93 -16.89 -1.16
CA VAL A 71 -9.25 -16.31 -2.33
C VAL A 71 -7.91 -17.01 -2.54
N ASP A 72 -7.38 -16.90 -3.75
CA ASP A 72 -6.03 -17.43 -4.08
C ASP A 72 -4.93 -16.49 -3.59
N LEU A 73 -5.16 -15.18 -3.71
CA LEU A 73 -4.19 -14.13 -3.37
C LEU A 73 -4.89 -12.97 -2.65
N ALA A 74 -4.14 -12.23 -1.83
CA ALA A 74 -4.54 -10.88 -1.44
C ALA A 74 -3.45 -9.87 -1.85
N ILE A 75 -3.88 -8.81 -2.55
CA ILE A 75 -3.06 -7.66 -2.95
C ILE A 75 -3.79 -6.42 -2.44
N ALA A 76 -3.55 -6.09 -1.16
CA ALA A 76 -4.41 -5.17 -0.41
C ALA A 76 -3.61 -4.39 0.64
N ARG A 77 -2.50 -3.79 0.24
CA ARG A 77 -1.58 -3.03 1.11
C ARG A 77 -1.19 -3.84 2.36
N VAL A 78 -0.65 -5.02 2.14
CA VAL A 78 -0.20 -5.88 3.25
C VAL A 78 1.31 -5.85 3.38
N THR A 79 1.80 -5.29 4.49
CA THR A 79 3.20 -5.32 4.86
C THR A 79 3.60 -6.74 5.26
N ALA A 80 4.63 -7.28 4.65
CA ALA A 80 5.22 -8.54 5.03
C ALA A 80 5.96 -8.38 6.37
N THR A 81 5.51 -9.13 7.39
CA THR A 81 6.15 -9.15 8.72
C THR A 81 6.38 -10.59 9.16
N GLU A 82 7.36 -10.79 10.05
CA GLU A 82 7.66 -12.12 10.59
C GLU A 82 6.43 -12.76 11.28
N SER A 83 5.69 -11.99 12.07
CA SER A 83 4.49 -12.49 12.75
C SER A 83 3.43 -12.99 11.77
N ARG A 84 3.18 -12.25 10.67
CA ARG A 84 2.22 -12.63 9.62
C ARG A 84 2.71 -13.83 8.80
N SER A 85 4.03 -13.95 8.58
CA SER A 85 4.63 -15.09 7.87
C SER A 85 4.46 -16.43 8.59
N ARG A 86 4.01 -16.42 9.85
CA ARG A 86 3.67 -17.66 10.58
C ARG A 86 2.39 -18.29 10.06
N ILE A 87 1.45 -17.50 9.53
CA ILE A 87 0.10 -17.96 9.12
C ILE A 87 -0.14 -17.91 7.61
N VAL A 88 0.55 -17.05 6.88
CA VAL A 88 0.45 -16.90 5.42
C VAL A 88 1.83 -16.87 4.77
N SER A 89 1.90 -17.02 3.47
CA SER A 89 3.11 -16.80 2.66
C SER A 89 3.07 -15.41 2.01
N PHE A 90 4.25 -14.82 1.82
CA PHE A 90 4.42 -13.55 1.12
C PHE A 90 5.26 -13.73 -0.13
N SER A 91 4.98 -12.93 -1.14
CA SER A 91 5.87 -12.77 -2.29
C SER A 91 7.09 -11.89 -1.93
N VAL A 92 8.05 -11.78 -2.86
CA VAL A 92 8.96 -10.64 -2.88
C VAL A 92 8.14 -9.34 -2.93
N PRO A 93 8.61 -8.23 -2.34
CA PRO A 93 7.86 -6.98 -2.33
C PRO A 93 7.64 -6.44 -3.74
N TYR A 94 6.42 -5.95 -4.01
CA TYR A 94 6.10 -5.20 -5.23
C TYR A 94 6.25 -3.69 -5.04
N TYR A 95 6.23 -3.21 -3.79
CA TYR A 95 6.42 -1.81 -3.44
C TYR A 95 6.98 -1.68 -2.03
N TYR A 96 7.81 -0.66 -1.81
CA TYR A 96 8.25 -0.29 -0.47
C TYR A 96 7.54 1.00 -0.06
N ASP A 97 6.53 0.85 0.78
CA ASP A 97 5.84 1.96 1.42
C ASP A 97 6.71 2.52 2.54
N GLY A 98 6.21 3.48 3.28
CA GLY A 98 6.89 4.02 4.45
C GLY A 98 6.19 5.26 4.95
N ALA A 99 6.44 5.64 6.20
CA ALA A 99 5.91 6.85 6.77
C ALA A 99 6.65 8.08 6.20
N ALA A 100 5.89 9.13 5.91
CA ALA A 100 6.42 10.45 5.54
C ALA A 100 5.52 11.55 6.14
N ILE A 101 5.86 12.79 5.89
CA ILE A 101 5.09 13.95 6.33
C ILE A 101 4.62 14.72 5.11
N VAL A 102 3.34 15.09 5.09
CA VAL A 102 2.77 16.02 4.12
C VAL A 102 2.49 17.36 4.79
N THR A 103 2.69 18.45 4.06
CA THR A 103 2.42 19.82 4.51
C THR A 103 2.04 20.71 3.34
N LYS A 104 1.31 21.79 3.59
CA LYS A 104 1.10 22.89 2.63
C LYS A 104 2.01 24.10 2.91
N ASN A 105 2.77 24.07 3.99
CA ASN A 105 3.68 25.14 4.35
C ASN A 105 4.96 25.04 3.52
N THR A 106 5.13 25.95 2.57
CA THR A 106 6.29 26.00 1.67
C THR A 106 7.62 26.25 2.36
N SER A 107 7.62 26.71 3.62
CA SER A 107 8.85 26.86 4.41
C SER A 107 9.34 25.54 5.03
N ILE A 108 8.54 24.48 4.98
CA ILE A 108 8.89 23.16 5.50
C ILE A 108 9.27 22.28 4.31
N GLN A 109 10.55 22.10 4.06
CA GLN A 109 11.10 21.36 2.92
C GLN A 109 11.79 20.05 3.34
N GLY A 110 12.08 19.89 4.62
CA GLY A 110 12.76 18.70 5.14
C GLY A 110 12.50 18.45 6.62
N LEU A 111 13.02 17.35 7.16
CA LEU A 111 12.78 16.95 8.56
C LEU A 111 13.31 17.99 9.56
N LYS A 112 14.35 18.75 9.22
CA LYS A 112 14.90 19.78 10.09
C LYS A 112 13.90 20.92 10.34
N ASP A 113 13.06 21.23 9.36
CA ASP A 113 12.07 22.30 9.42
C ASP A 113 10.85 21.91 10.26
N VAL A 114 10.72 20.61 10.57
CA VAL A 114 9.63 20.05 11.39
C VAL A 114 9.92 20.17 12.90
N ASN A 115 11.14 20.53 13.29
CA ASN A 115 11.50 20.74 14.70
C ASN A 115 10.55 21.74 15.39
N ASN A 116 10.03 21.35 16.57
CA ASN A 116 9.07 22.13 17.36
C ASN A 116 7.71 22.39 16.68
N ARG A 117 7.46 21.84 15.49
CA ARG A 117 6.19 21.95 14.76
C ARG A 117 5.14 20.95 15.30
N LYS A 118 3.88 21.28 15.07
CA LYS A 118 2.74 20.38 15.38
C LYS A 118 2.49 19.44 14.20
N ILE A 119 2.65 18.16 14.42
CA ILE A 119 2.44 17.13 13.39
C ILE A 119 1.31 16.21 13.81
N ALA A 120 0.24 16.16 13.01
CA ALA A 120 -0.82 15.18 13.21
C ALA A 120 -0.28 13.78 12.89
N VAL A 121 -0.74 12.79 13.64
CA VAL A 121 -0.39 11.38 13.42
C VAL A 121 -1.53 10.49 13.90
N LEU A 122 -1.80 9.41 13.16
CA LEU A 122 -2.88 8.48 13.50
C LEU A 122 -2.58 7.77 14.83
N ASN A 123 -3.57 7.69 15.71
CA ASN A 123 -3.49 6.95 16.96
C ASN A 123 -3.08 5.48 16.70
N HIS A 124 -2.24 4.93 17.56
CA HIS A 124 -1.75 3.55 17.47
C HIS A 124 -0.99 3.21 16.17
N SER A 125 -0.56 4.23 15.41
CA SER A 125 0.28 4.05 14.23
C SER A 125 1.74 3.80 14.62
N SER A 126 2.43 2.92 13.89
CA SER A 126 3.89 2.74 13.97
C SER A 126 4.65 4.04 13.64
N THR A 127 4.05 4.92 12.85
CA THR A 127 4.59 6.24 12.49
C THR A 127 4.97 7.09 13.71
N ILE A 128 4.26 6.93 14.85
CA ILE A 128 4.57 7.64 16.11
C ILE A 128 6.00 7.32 16.58
N SER A 129 6.41 6.06 16.52
CA SER A 129 7.74 5.64 16.95
C SER A 129 8.83 6.20 16.06
N TYR A 130 8.60 6.22 14.74
CA TYR A 130 9.54 6.82 13.79
C TYR A 130 9.67 8.34 13.98
N LEU A 131 8.56 9.05 14.16
CA LEU A 131 8.58 10.49 14.44
C LEU A 131 9.35 10.82 15.70
N LYS A 132 9.12 10.08 16.80
CA LYS A 132 9.84 10.27 18.05
C LYS A 132 11.34 9.99 17.92
N TYR A 133 11.72 9.05 17.07
CA TYR A 133 13.12 8.73 16.83
C TYR A 133 13.83 9.78 15.96
N PHE A 134 13.23 10.14 14.82
CA PHE A 134 13.88 11.04 13.85
C PHE A 134 13.68 12.53 14.16
N ILE A 135 12.58 12.90 14.83
CA ILE A 135 12.20 14.28 15.11
C ILE A 135 11.68 14.39 16.56
N PRO A 136 12.51 14.14 17.56
CA PRO A 136 12.07 14.07 18.97
C PRO A 136 11.48 15.40 19.49
N SER A 137 11.80 16.52 18.86
CA SER A 137 11.27 17.85 19.20
C SER A 137 9.91 18.16 18.57
N ALA A 138 9.41 17.34 17.62
CA ALA A 138 8.09 17.55 17.02
C ALA A 138 6.98 17.35 18.05
N LYS A 139 5.98 18.24 18.01
CA LYS A 139 4.79 18.15 18.87
C LYS A 139 3.73 17.29 18.20
N LEU A 140 3.61 16.01 18.59
CA LEU A 140 2.69 15.07 17.99
C LEU A 140 1.25 15.33 18.48
N ILE A 141 0.34 15.49 17.53
CA ILE A 141 -1.10 15.66 17.76
C ILE A 141 -1.79 14.40 17.25
N SER A 142 -2.28 13.59 18.15
CA SER A 142 -3.00 12.36 17.82
C SER A 142 -4.33 12.63 17.14
N VAL A 143 -4.65 11.85 16.10
CA VAL A 143 -5.94 11.87 15.39
C VAL A 143 -6.49 10.45 15.29
N ASN A 144 -7.82 10.33 15.15
CA ASN A 144 -8.50 9.03 15.12
C ASN A 144 -8.73 8.50 13.71
N SER A 145 -8.64 9.37 12.69
CA SER A 145 -8.80 8.99 11.29
C SER A 145 -7.90 9.84 10.39
N TYR A 146 -7.74 9.39 9.15
CA TYR A 146 -7.03 10.17 8.12
C TYR A 146 -7.77 11.49 7.84
N GLU A 147 -9.10 11.46 7.75
CA GLU A 147 -9.94 12.64 7.54
C GLU A 147 -9.68 13.70 8.60
N GLN A 148 -9.65 13.32 9.87
CA GLN A 148 -9.33 14.25 10.97
C GLN A 148 -7.90 14.81 10.83
N GLY A 149 -6.95 14.02 10.36
CA GLY A 149 -5.58 14.48 10.07
C GLY A 149 -5.56 15.54 8.97
N TRP A 150 -6.31 15.30 7.89
CA TRP A 150 -6.47 16.24 6.78
C TRP A 150 -7.15 17.54 7.22
N GLU A 151 -8.28 17.46 7.94
CA GLU A 151 -9.01 18.62 8.43
C GLU A 151 -8.14 19.54 9.31
N LYS A 152 -7.35 18.95 10.22
CA LYS A 152 -6.43 19.71 11.07
C LYS A 152 -5.32 20.38 10.27
N THR A 153 -4.82 19.72 9.23
CA THR A 153 -3.77 20.29 8.36
C THR A 153 -4.36 21.38 7.47
N ALA A 154 -5.55 21.18 6.92
CA ALA A 154 -6.25 22.16 6.10
C ALA A 154 -6.59 23.44 6.88
N SER A 155 -7.03 23.29 8.11
CA SER A 155 -7.36 24.42 9.01
C SER A 155 -6.16 25.06 9.73
N ASN A 156 -4.93 24.66 9.42
CA ASN A 156 -3.68 25.13 10.07
C ASN A 156 -3.62 24.91 11.59
N GLN A 157 -4.39 23.94 12.12
CA GLN A 157 -4.28 23.53 13.53
C GLN A 157 -2.99 22.75 13.80
N VAL A 158 -2.43 22.14 12.74
CA VAL A 158 -1.14 21.47 12.70
C VAL A 158 -0.33 21.95 11.48
N ASP A 159 0.99 21.82 11.55
CA ASP A 159 1.90 22.22 10.47
C ASP A 159 2.03 21.15 9.38
N GLY A 160 1.69 19.91 9.69
CA GLY A 160 1.73 18.78 8.75
C GLY A 160 1.04 17.55 9.31
N PHE A 161 0.90 16.54 8.45
CA PHE A 161 0.34 15.24 8.80
C PHE A 161 1.29 14.12 8.40
N ALA A 162 1.56 13.21 9.32
CA ALA A 162 2.41 12.05 9.09
C ALA A 162 1.57 10.79 8.91
N ALA A 163 1.79 10.13 7.77
CA ALA A 163 1.14 8.87 7.41
C ALA A 163 2.00 8.10 6.38
N ASP A 164 1.50 6.97 5.89
CA ASP A 164 2.17 6.19 4.87
C ASP A 164 2.19 6.94 3.52
N VAL A 165 3.31 6.86 2.81
CA VAL A 165 3.49 7.53 1.51
C VAL A 165 2.39 7.17 0.52
N SER A 166 1.94 5.92 0.49
CA SER A 166 0.84 5.49 -0.38
C SER A 166 -0.47 6.25 -0.12
N VAL A 167 -0.78 6.57 1.15
CA VAL A 167 -1.95 7.37 1.54
C VAL A 167 -1.72 8.85 1.19
N LEU A 168 -0.53 9.38 1.53
CA LEU A 168 -0.18 10.77 1.28
C LEU A 168 -0.14 11.09 -0.22
N SER A 169 0.36 10.17 -1.06
CA SER A 169 0.40 10.34 -2.52
C SER A 169 -0.99 10.49 -3.11
N GLY A 170 -1.97 9.72 -2.64
CA GLY A 170 -3.36 9.88 -3.06
C GLY A 170 -3.93 11.25 -2.71
N TRP A 171 -3.64 11.74 -1.51
CA TRP A 171 -4.07 13.08 -1.08
C TRP A 171 -3.46 14.19 -1.93
N VAL A 172 -2.14 14.18 -2.16
CA VAL A 172 -1.45 15.22 -2.94
C VAL A 172 -1.90 15.25 -4.41
N GLN A 173 -2.35 14.13 -4.97
CA GLN A 173 -2.92 14.10 -6.31
C GLN A 173 -4.23 14.90 -6.41
N GLU A 174 -5.03 14.90 -5.36
CA GLU A 174 -6.30 15.62 -5.28
C GLU A 174 -6.15 17.06 -4.74
N HIS A 175 -5.05 17.31 -4.03
CA HIS A 175 -4.75 18.58 -3.35
C HIS A 175 -3.32 19.05 -3.65
N PRO A 176 -3.05 19.60 -4.85
CA PRO A 176 -1.71 19.93 -5.34
C PRO A 176 -1.00 21.06 -4.56
N GLU A 177 -1.72 21.78 -3.69
CA GLU A 177 -1.15 22.76 -2.76
C GLU A 177 -0.34 22.12 -1.63
N TYR A 178 -0.46 20.80 -1.44
CA TYR A 178 0.33 20.03 -0.48
C TYR A 178 1.53 19.38 -1.15
N HIS A 179 2.59 19.17 -0.38
CA HIS A 179 3.75 18.36 -0.81
C HIS A 179 4.17 17.40 0.29
N ILE A 180 4.69 16.24 -0.14
CA ILE A 180 5.27 15.24 0.74
C ILE A 180 6.75 15.57 0.91
N LEU A 181 7.24 15.58 2.15
CA LEU A 181 8.67 15.77 2.41
C LEU A 181 9.48 14.62 1.79
N PRO A 182 10.67 14.90 1.23
CA PRO A 182 11.42 13.91 0.44
C PRO A 182 11.95 12.72 1.26
N THR A 183 12.02 12.86 2.58
CA THR A 183 12.57 11.83 3.46
C THR A 183 11.49 10.90 3.97
N LYS A 184 11.57 9.62 3.62
CA LYS A 184 10.76 8.56 4.24
C LYS A 184 11.33 8.21 5.62
N LEU A 185 10.45 8.06 6.60
CA LEU A 185 10.80 7.72 7.98
C LEU A 185 10.90 6.21 8.21
N SER A 186 10.36 5.40 7.30
CA SER A 186 10.41 3.94 7.34
C SER A 186 10.40 3.34 5.95
N ALA A 187 10.67 2.03 5.85
CA ALA A 187 10.51 1.24 4.63
C ALA A 187 9.72 -0.02 4.97
N GLU A 188 8.52 -0.11 4.43
CA GLU A 188 7.57 -1.20 4.69
C GLU A 188 7.30 -2.00 3.42
N PRO A 189 7.78 -3.26 3.32
CA PRO A 189 7.62 -4.07 2.12
C PRO A 189 6.15 -4.49 1.95
N LEU A 190 5.50 -4.01 0.90
CA LEU A 190 4.17 -4.48 0.49
C LEU A 190 4.33 -5.69 -0.41
N SER A 191 3.67 -6.78 -0.07
CA SER A 191 3.80 -8.08 -0.75
C SER A 191 2.45 -8.71 -1.03
N VAL A 192 2.40 -9.54 -2.06
CA VAL A 192 1.24 -10.40 -2.33
C VAL A 192 1.15 -11.46 -1.24
N VAL A 193 -0.03 -11.62 -0.67
CA VAL A 193 -0.32 -12.63 0.35
C VAL A 193 -0.86 -13.88 -0.33
N MET A 194 -0.35 -15.04 0.06
CA MET A 194 -0.71 -16.36 -0.47
C MET A 194 -0.98 -17.34 0.68
N PRO A 195 -1.78 -18.39 0.46
CA PRO A 195 -1.92 -19.46 1.44
C PRO A 195 -0.57 -20.12 1.75
N LYS A 196 -0.41 -20.59 2.97
CA LYS A 196 0.80 -21.27 3.43
C LYS A 196 0.65 -22.79 3.31
N GLY A 197 1.71 -23.47 2.89
CA GLY A 197 1.79 -24.93 2.77
C GLY A 197 2.47 -25.37 1.49
N LEU A 198 3.00 -26.59 1.48
CA LEU A 198 3.75 -27.16 0.35
C LEU A 198 2.90 -27.25 -0.92
N GLN A 199 1.59 -27.47 -0.78
CA GLN A 199 0.64 -27.53 -1.92
C GLN A 199 0.51 -26.20 -2.66
N TYR A 200 0.95 -25.09 -2.06
CA TYR A 200 0.94 -23.74 -2.68
C TYR A 200 2.31 -23.28 -3.17
N ASP A 201 3.34 -24.12 -3.07
CA ASP A 201 4.71 -23.75 -3.46
C ASP A 201 4.82 -23.37 -4.94
N GLU A 202 4.09 -24.05 -5.82
CA GLU A 202 4.06 -23.71 -7.24
C GLU A 202 3.46 -22.31 -7.45
N LEU A 203 2.33 -22.01 -6.81
CA LEU A 203 1.72 -20.67 -6.87
C LEU A 203 2.70 -19.60 -6.38
N ARG A 204 3.35 -19.85 -5.24
CA ARG A 204 4.32 -18.92 -4.64
C ARG A 204 5.51 -18.67 -5.56
N ARG A 205 6.08 -19.72 -6.18
CA ARG A 205 7.19 -19.59 -7.13
C ARG A 205 6.78 -18.76 -8.35
N ASN A 206 5.67 -19.10 -8.96
CA ASN A 206 5.17 -18.41 -10.15
C ASN A 206 4.89 -16.92 -9.87
N VAL A 207 4.24 -16.59 -8.76
CA VAL A 207 4.01 -15.19 -8.36
C VAL A 207 5.32 -14.45 -8.14
N ASN A 208 6.30 -15.05 -7.47
CA ASN A 208 7.61 -14.45 -7.26
C ASN A 208 8.39 -14.23 -8.55
N GLU A 209 8.36 -15.19 -9.48
CA GLU A 209 9.01 -15.08 -10.79
C GLU A 209 8.41 -13.93 -11.61
N VAL A 210 7.08 -13.79 -11.61
CA VAL A 210 6.40 -12.68 -12.30
C VAL A 210 6.80 -11.33 -11.69
N ILE A 211 6.75 -11.18 -10.37
CA ILE A 211 7.10 -9.92 -9.71
C ILE A 211 8.59 -9.58 -9.93
N ALA A 212 9.49 -10.58 -9.82
CA ALA A 212 10.91 -10.38 -10.09
C ALA A 212 11.15 -9.92 -11.54
N ARG A 213 10.46 -10.53 -12.52
CA ARG A 213 10.52 -10.10 -13.92
C ARG A 213 10.00 -8.68 -14.11
N TYR A 214 8.89 -8.31 -13.47
CA TYR A 214 8.31 -6.97 -13.52
C TYR A 214 9.24 -5.90 -12.93
N THR A 215 10.07 -6.29 -11.95
CA THR A 215 11.10 -5.42 -11.40
C THR A 215 12.24 -5.21 -12.40
N VAL A 216 12.74 -6.31 -13.00
CA VAL A 216 13.89 -6.27 -13.96
C VAL A 216 13.50 -5.58 -15.27
N THR A 217 12.26 -5.72 -15.72
CA THR A 217 11.78 -5.11 -16.98
C THR A 217 11.25 -3.69 -16.79
N ASP A 218 11.46 -3.07 -15.63
CA ASP A 218 10.93 -1.76 -15.26
C ASP A 218 9.38 -1.64 -15.29
N TRP A 219 8.64 -2.74 -15.46
CA TRP A 219 7.19 -2.70 -15.50
C TRP A 219 6.60 -2.16 -14.21
N LEU A 220 7.06 -2.64 -13.06
CA LEU A 220 6.64 -2.12 -11.75
C LEU A 220 6.97 -0.64 -11.60
N LYS A 221 8.18 -0.23 -11.98
CA LYS A 221 8.60 1.17 -11.94
C LYS A 221 7.67 2.05 -12.77
N GLN A 222 7.38 1.65 -14.02
CA GLN A 222 6.45 2.39 -14.90
C GLN A 222 5.05 2.49 -14.32
N ARG A 223 4.53 1.42 -13.66
CA ARG A 223 3.22 1.46 -12.99
C ARG A 223 3.22 2.35 -11.76
N ILE A 224 4.29 2.29 -10.95
CA ILE A 224 4.49 3.16 -9.79
C ILE A 224 4.49 4.64 -10.23
N GLU A 225 5.25 4.98 -11.26
CA GLU A 225 5.30 6.34 -11.83
C GLU A 225 3.96 6.75 -12.43
N TYR A 226 3.30 5.87 -13.20
CA TYR A 226 1.98 6.11 -13.81
C TYR A 226 0.91 6.46 -12.76
N TRP A 227 0.94 5.78 -11.62
CA TRP A 227 0.02 6.04 -10.51
C TRP A 227 0.48 7.19 -9.58
N GLY A 228 1.60 7.86 -9.91
CA GLY A 228 2.09 9.05 -9.20
C GLY A 228 2.63 8.79 -7.81
N PHE A 229 3.13 7.61 -7.54
CA PHE A 229 3.91 7.34 -6.33
C PHE A 229 5.27 8.05 -6.40
N ARG A 230 5.76 8.49 -5.25
CA ARG A 230 7.03 9.19 -5.11
C ARG A 230 8.02 8.42 -4.23
#